data_6e643e751659da85dff21017228fe22a
#
_entry.id   6e643e751659da85dff21017228fe22a
#
_cell.length_a   1.000
_cell.length_b   1.000
_cell.length_c   1.000
_cell.angle_alpha   90.00
_cell.angle_beta   90.00
_cell.angle_gamma   90.00
#
_symmetry.space_group_name_H-M   'P 1'
#
loop_
_entity.id
_entity.type
_entity.pdbx_description
1 polymer ?
#
loop_
_entity_poly.entity_id
_entity_poly.type
_entity_poly.pdbx_seq_one_letter_code
_entity_poly.pdbx_strand_id
1 'polypeptide(L)'
;MNAELRLRLSVGLLSAAVIGYEIGLTRLFSFLQHYHYTFLVVSGAVCGLGLGAALSAAIRQGTEGLGRHLGWWAAFCASSMGLGALLLATFPRMPLLLMVAVAGVPFIAAGAFLALVFRVRHTESQRLYCWDLVGAALGILWIVVALEWLGGVAALISAGMLALAASVLLAERLLARLTMLGLLVVLVVALLVARDGAIDLRALAEAADKPMFRALGSGPDGRSTGEVVDTRWSAFARTDLVDRSGDTGLNLYVDGGAGSYMFRFPGDYRRLFFLRREAAFFPYYFGKRERALIIGPGGGADVLYALMTGWRDIEAVEINPEIVDLVRERGDYNGHLYDLQGVDVHTGDGRNYLQRSDRRYDLIALPLVYAEAADLVGYALAENYLFTRE
;
A
#
# COMPACT_ATOMS: atom_id res chain seq x y z
N MET A 1 15.87 2.21 -33.85
CA MET A 1 14.47 2.49 -33.48
C MET A 1 14.07 3.82 -34.10
N ASN A 2 12.97 3.87 -34.83
CA ASN A 2 12.50 5.09 -35.48
C ASN A 2 11.91 6.09 -34.48
N ALA A 3 11.80 7.38 -34.85
CA ALA A 3 11.35 8.45 -33.95
C ALA A 3 9.91 8.25 -33.46
N GLU A 4 9.03 7.69 -34.30
CA GLU A 4 7.64 7.42 -33.92
C GLU A 4 7.53 6.32 -32.85
N LEU A 5 8.28 5.23 -32.96
CA LEU A 5 8.28 4.18 -31.97
C LEU A 5 8.84 4.66 -30.63
N ARG A 6 9.89 5.52 -30.67
CA ARG A 6 10.41 6.16 -29.45
C ARG A 6 9.33 6.97 -28.75
N LEU A 7 8.59 7.79 -29.49
CA LEU A 7 7.52 8.64 -28.94
C LEU A 7 6.42 7.78 -28.32
N ARG A 8 5.93 6.75 -29.01
CA ARG A 8 4.87 5.84 -28.53
C ARG A 8 5.30 5.10 -27.27
N LEU A 9 6.51 4.54 -27.26
CA LEU A 9 7.08 3.89 -26.08
C LEU A 9 7.22 4.85 -24.89
N SER A 10 7.61 6.12 -25.17
CA SER A 10 7.74 7.13 -24.11
C SER A 10 6.39 7.52 -23.51
N VAL A 11 5.31 7.56 -24.31
CA VAL A 11 3.95 7.75 -23.81
C VAL A 11 3.57 6.59 -22.88
N GLY A 12 3.75 5.33 -23.34
CA GLY A 12 3.43 4.16 -22.54
C GLY A 12 4.22 4.09 -21.24
N LEU A 13 5.53 4.35 -21.27
CA LEU A 13 6.37 4.34 -20.07
C LEU A 13 5.99 5.45 -19.08
N LEU A 14 5.67 6.65 -19.56
CA LEU A 14 5.23 7.73 -18.69
C LEU A 14 3.88 7.41 -18.05
N SER A 15 2.94 6.86 -18.81
CA SER A 15 1.63 6.47 -18.30
C SER A 15 1.74 5.33 -17.27
N ALA A 16 2.65 4.36 -17.50
CA ALA A 16 2.98 3.34 -16.52
C ALA A 16 3.53 3.96 -15.23
N ALA A 17 4.45 4.92 -15.35
CA ALA A 17 5.02 5.63 -14.20
C ALA A 17 3.95 6.40 -13.41
N VAL A 18 3.07 7.12 -14.09
CA VAL A 18 2.02 7.96 -13.49
C VAL A 18 1.04 7.12 -12.67
N ILE A 19 0.48 6.08 -13.27
CA ILE A 19 -0.48 5.20 -12.59
C ILE A 19 0.20 4.40 -11.48
N GLY A 20 1.40 3.87 -11.72
CA GLY A 20 2.16 3.18 -10.69
C GLY A 20 2.47 4.10 -9.50
N TYR A 21 2.89 5.34 -9.76
CA TYR A 21 3.16 6.31 -8.71
C TYR A 21 1.89 6.69 -7.93
N GLU A 22 0.75 6.89 -8.60
CA GLU A 22 -0.53 7.19 -7.96
C GLU A 22 -0.94 6.07 -6.99
N ILE A 23 -0.93 4.81 -7.44
CA ILE A 23 -1.26 3.66 -6.60
C ILE A 23 -0.28 3.54 -5.42
N GLY A 24 1.03 3.66 -5.67
CA GLY A 24 2.03 3.64 -4.61
C GLY A 24 1.84 4.76 -3.57
N LEU A 25 1.49 5.98 -4.02
CA LEU A 25 1.15 7.10 -3.12
C LEU A 25 -0.06 6.81 -2.26
N THR A 26 -1.13 6.17 -2.80
CA THR A 26 -2.29 5.82 -1.97
C THR A 26 -1.89 4.89 -0.83
N ARG A 27 -0.96 3.94 -1.07
CA ARG A 27 -0.44 3.05 -0.02
C ARG A 27 0.42 3.80 0.98
N LEU A 28 1.33 4.67 0.52
CA LEU A 28 2.17 5.47 1.40
C LEU A 28 1.32 6.42 2.27
N PHE A 29 0.33 7.10 1.68
CA PHE A 29 -0.57 7.99 2.42
C PHE A 29 -1.46 7.25 3.41
N SER A 30 -1.96 6.04 3.06
CA SER A 30 -2.70 5.20 3.99
C SER A 30 -1.88 4.89 5.23
N PHE A 31 -0.57 4.67 5.10
CA PHE A 31 0.32 4.43 6.22
C PHE A 31 0.70 5.70 6.99
N LEU A 32 1.12 6.78 6.31
CA LEU A 32 1.59 8.02 6.96
C LEU A 32 0.45 8.82 7.59
N GLN A 33 -0.75 8.75 7.01
CA GLN A 33 -1.94 9.47 7.41
C GLN A 33 -3.10 8.50 7.61
N HIS A 34 -4.31 8.99 7.92
CA HIS A 34 -5.50 8.14 7.90
C HIS A 34 -5.90 7.77 6.48
N TYR A 35 -6.43 6.56 6.29
CA TYR A 35 -6.73 6.01 4.97
C TYR A 35 -7.70 6.89 4.15
N HIS A 36 -8.61 7.61 4.79
CA HIS A 36 -9.55 8.50 4.08
C HIS A 36 -8.85 9.66 3.35
N TYR A 37 -7.62 10.03 3.74
CA TYR A 37 -6.85 11.04 3.01
C TYR A 37 -6.25 10.53 1.70
N THR A 38 -6.35 9.23 1.40
CA THR A 38 -5.94 8.67 0.10
C THR A 38 -6.74 9.25 -1.06
N PHE A 39 -8.01 9.67 -0.82
CA PHE A 39 -8.81 10.37 -1.82
C PHE A 39 -8.20 11.70 -2.26
N LEU A 40 -7.45 12.37 -1.39
CA LEU A 40 -6.72 13.59 -1.74
C LEU A 40 -5.59 13.32 -2.73
N VAL A 41 -4.96 12.13 -2.66
CA VAL A 41 -3.93 11.72 -3.62
C VAL A 41 -4.54 11.63 -5.02
N VAL A 42 -5.64 10.89 -5.17
CA VAL A 42 -6.33 10.71 -6.46
C VAL A 42 -6.83 12.05 -6.99
N SER A 43 -7.49 12.86 -6.15
CA SER A 43 -7.98 14.19 -6.54
C SER A 43 -6.82 15.13 -6.90
N GLY A 44 -5.71 15.06 -6.16
CA GLY A 44 -4.49 15.82 -6.41
C GLY A 44 -3.81 15.41 -7.72
N ALA A 45 -3.81 14.12 -8.04
CA ALA A 45 -3.28 13.59 -9.31
C ALA A 45 -4.08 14.14 -10.50
N VAL A 46 -5.42 14.03 -10.45
CA VAL A 46 -6.31 14.57 -11.50
C VAL A 46 -6.15 16.09 -11.64
N CYS A 47 -6.11 16.81 -10.52
CA CYS A 47 -5.87 18.25 -10.52
C CYS A 47 -4.50 18.60 -11.13
N GLY A 48 -3.46 17.88 -10.75
CA GLY A 48 -2.11 18.04 -11.27
C GLY A 48 -2.04 17.82 -12.78
N LEU A 49 -2.65 16.73 -13.29
CA LEU A 49 -2.74 16.47 -14.73
C LEU A 49 -3.45 17.61 -15.47
N GLY A 50 -4.58 18.10 -14.92
CA GLY A 50 -5.32 19.23 -15.48
C GLY A 50 -4.51 20.54 -15.50
N LEU A 51 -3.81 20.87 -14.41
CA LEU A 51 -2.93 22.05 -14.33
C LEU A 51 -1.78 21.95 -15.33
N GLY A 52 -1.15 20.78 -15.44
CA GLY A 52 -0.09 20.52 -16.43
C GLY A 52 -0.58 20.69 -17.86
N ALA A 53 -1.76 20.18 -18.17
CA ALA A 53 -2.39 20.38 -19.48
C ALA A 53 -2.63 21.86 -19.77
N ALA A 54 -3.15 22.63 -18.82
CA ALA A 54 -3.36 24.08 -18.95
C ALA A 54 -2.04 24.84 -19.15
N LEU A 55 -0.99 24.51 -18.36
CA LEU A 55 0.34 25.10 -18.54
C LEU A 55 0.92 24.81 -19.92
N SER A 56 0.73 23.59 -20.43
CA SER A 56 1.19 23.22 -21.77
C SER A 56 0.55 24.07 -22.88
N ALA A 57 -0.68 24.57 -22.67
CA ALA A 57 -1.37 25.41 -23.65
C ALA A 57 -0.66 26.74 -23.91
N ALA A 58 0.07 27.26 -22.92
CA ALA A 58 0.91 28.49 -23.08
C ALA A 58 2.17 28.24 -23.91
N ILE A 59 2.57 26.97 -24.10
CA ILE A 59 3.77 26.63 -24.88
C ILE A 59 3.39 26.53 -26.35
N ARG A 60 3.85 27.52 -27.15
CA ARG A 60 3.71 27.50 -28.60
C ARG A 60 4.75 26.53 -29.18
N GLN A 61 4.39 25.29 -29.39
CA GLN A 61 5.27 24.23 -29.89
C GLN A 61 4.68 23.60 -31.15
N GLY A 62 5.49 23.54 -32.20
CA GLY A 62 5.23 22.73 -33.38
C GLY A 62 5.86 21.34 -33.28
N THR A 63 6.00 20.68 -34.42
CA THR A 63 6.64 19.36 -34.51
C THR A 63 8.15 19.40 -34.27
N GLU A 64 8.81 20.54 -34.58
CA GLU A 64 10.25 20.74 -34.39
C GLU A 64 10.57 20.85 -32.88
N GLY A 65 11.54 20.07 -32.42
CA GLY A 65 11.97 20.06 -31.03
C GLY A 65 10.99 19.47 -30.03
N LEU A 66 9.87 18.90 -30.49
CA LEU A 66 8.89 18.25 -29.62
C LEU A 66 9.53 17.21 -28.69
N GLY A 67 10.34 16.28 -29.23
CA GLY A 67 11.03 15.27 -28.46
C GLY A 67 11.88 15.84 -27.33
N ARG A 68 12.56 16.96 -27.55
CA ARG A 68 13.35 17.62 -26.51
C ARG A 68 12.49 18.15 -25.37
N HIS A 69 11.37 18.83 -25.68
CA HIS A 69 10.47 19.34 -24.63
C HIS A 69 9.83 18.20 -23.84
N LEU A 70 9.35 17.17 -24.52
CA LEU A 70 8.79 15.98 -23.89
C LEU A 70 9.83 15.27 -23.02
N GLY A 71 11.07 15.15 -23.49
CA GLY A 71 12.17 14.57 -22.72
C GLY A 71 12.41 15.32 -21.40
N TRP A 72 12.38 16.65 -21.40
CA TRP A 72 12.53 17.44 -20.17
C TRP A 72 11.33 17.31 -19.24
N TRP A 73 10.09 17.29 -19.76
CA TRP A 73 8.91 17.04 -18.92
C TRP A 73 8.94 15.67 -18.26
N ALA A 74 9.34 14.63 -19.01
CA ALA A 74 9.49 13.29 -18.46
C ALA A 74 10.62 13.22 -17.41
N ALA A 75 11.76 13.89 -17.63
CA ALA A 75 12.85 13.97 -16.65
C ALA A 75 12.43 14.71 -15.38
N PHE A 76 11.68 15.81 -15.51
CA PHE A 76 11.16 16.55 -14.36
C PHE A 76 10.12 15.72 -13.59
N CYS A 77 9.24 14.99 -14.29
CA CYS A 77 8.32 14.05 -13.70
C CYS A 77 9.07 12.98 -12.87
N ALA A 78 10.09 12.34 -13.46
CA ALA A 78 10.93 11.35 -12.80
C ALA A 78 11.61 11.88 -11.53
N SER A 79 12.24 13.05 -11.65
CA SER A 79 12.95 13.68 -10.53
C SER A 79 12.01 14.06 -9.40
N SER A 80 10.85 14.60 -9.73
CA SER A 80 9.84 14.99 -8.74
C SER A 80 9.17 13.80 -8.08
N MET A 81 9.01 12.66 -8.78
CA MET A 81 8.57 11.40 -8.19
C MET A 81 9.58 10.90 -7.13
N GLY A 82 10.85 10.81 -7.50
CA GLY A 82 11.90 10.35 -6.58
C GLY A 82 12.09 11.29 -5.39
N LEU A 83 12.19 12.59 -5.63
CA LEU A 83 12.34 13.59 -4.56
C LEU A 83 11.08 13.63 -3.67
N GLY A 84 9.88 13.59 -4.26
CA GLY A 84 8.62 13.56 -3.52
C GLY A 84 8.50 12.36 -2.61
N ALA A 85 8.84 11.16 -3.10
CA ALA A 85 8.84 9.94 -2.30
C ALA A 85 9.79 10.04 -1.09
N LEU A 86 11.01 10.55 -1.30
CA LEU A 86 11.98 10.75 -0.22
C LEU A 86 11.53 11.81 0.79
N LEU A 87 10.99 12.95 0.33
CA LEU A 87 10.50 14.00 1.22
C LEU A 87 9.35 13.52 2.10
N LEU A 88 8.39 12.79 1.52
CA LEU A 88 7.27 12.22 2.26
C LEU A 88 7.72 11.19 3.30
N ALA A 89 8.75 10.40 3.00
CA ALA A 89 9.28 9.40 3.91
C ALA A 89 10.10 10.00 5.05
N THR A 90 10.95 11.00 4.76
CA THR A 90 11.86 11.60 5.73
C THR A 90 11.21 12.67 6.59
N PHE A 91 10.15 13.31 6.10
CA PHE A 91 9.40 14.34 6.80
C PHE A 91 7.91 13.99 6.96
N PRO A 92 7.57 12.88 7.63
CA PRO A 92 6.19 12.40 7.73
C PRO A 92 5.27 13.34 8.53
N ARG A 93 5.81 14.33 9.23
CA ARG A 93 5.06 15.35 9.98
C ARG A 93 4.73 16.62 9.17
N MET A 94 4.99 16.61 7.85
CA MET A 94 4.57 17.75 7.02
C MET A 94 3.06 18.01 7.18
N PRO A 95 2.61 19.27 7.13
CA PRO A 95 1.19 19.57 7.00
C PRO A 95 0.57 18.86 5.80
N LEU A 96 -0.62 18.32 5.96
CA LEU A 96 -1.31 17.49 4.94
C LEU A 96 -1.37 18.18 3.57
N LEU A 97 -1.68 19.49 3.52
CA LEU A 97 -1.72 20.24 2.26
C LEU A 97 -0.37 20.28 1.56
N LEU A 98 0.73 20.37 2.32
CA LEU A 98 2.08 20.34 1.75
C LEU A 98 2.43 18.95 1.24
N MET A 99 2.04 17.88 1.97
CA MET A 99 2.20 16.50 1.48
C MET A 99 1.48 16.28 0.16
N VAL A 100 0.23 16.73 0.05
CA VAL A 100 -0.57 16.64 -1.18
C VAL A 100 0.07 17.47 -2.31
N ALA A 101 0.57 18.66 -2.01
CA ALA A 101 1.26 19.49 -3.00
C ALA A 101 2.54 18.81 -3.52
N VAL A 102 3.39 18.28 -2.63
CA VAL A 102 4.61 17.54 -3.01
C VAL A 102 4.26 16.32 -3.86
N ALA A 103 3.26 15.54 -3.45
CA ALA A 103 2.76 14.38 -4.19
C ALA A 103 2.18 14.74 -5.56
N GLY A 104 1.59 15.94 -5.71
CA GLY A 104 0.93 16.42 -6.91
C GLY A 104 1.88 16.92 -8.02
N VAL A 105 3.10 17.36 -7.67
CA VAL A 105 4.05 17.94 -8.64
C VAL A 105 4.35 17.04 -9.85
N PRO A 106 4.61 15.71 -9.68
CA PRO A 106 4.87 14.83 -10.82
C PRO A 106 3.72 14.78 -11.83
N PHE A 107 2.48 14.85 -11.34
CA PHE A 107 1.29 14.82 -12.21
C PHE A 107 1.15 16.06 -13.05
N ILE A 108 1.61 17.23 -12.58
CA ILE A 108 1.68 18.46 -13.39
C ILE A 108 2.62 18.25 -14.59
N ALA A 109 3.78 17.66 -14.34
CA ALA A 109 4.74 17.37 -15.42
C ALA A 109 4.19 16.37 -16.44
N ALA A 110 3.53 15.31 -15.94
CA ALA A 110 2.91 14.28 -16.77
C ALA A 110 1.75 14.86 -17.60
N GLY A 111 0.90 15.69 -17.00
CA GLY A 111 -0.19 16.37 -17.68
C GLY A 111 0.30 17.30 -18.81
N ALA A 112 1.38 18.04 -18.56
CA ALA A 112 2.01 18.88 -19.58
C ALA A 112 2.59 18.04 -20.73
N PHE A 113 3.25 16.92 -20.43
CA PHE A 113 3.76 15.97 -21.42
C PHE A 113 2.64 15.42 -22.30
N LEU A 114 1.62 14.81 -21.68
CA LEU A 114 0.52 14.16 -22.39
C LEU A 114 -0.27 15.16 -23.23
N ALA A 115 -0.65 16.31 -22.67
CA ALA A 115 -1.37 17.33 -23.41
C ALA A 115 -0.57 17.87 -24.60
N LEU A 116 0.73 18.05 -24.45
CA LEU A 116 1.59 18.51 -25.55
C LEU A 116 1.69 17.47 -26.67
N VAL A 117 1.87 16.19 -26.34
CA VAL A 117 1.91 15.09 -27.30
C VAL A 117 0.60 14.99 -28.08
N PHE A 118 -0.52 14.92 -27.39
CA PHE A 118 -1.83 14.76 -28.04
C PHE A 118 -2.21 15.97 -28.88
N ARG A 119 -1.83 17.19 -28.46
CA ARG A 119 -2.06 18.41 -29.22
C ARG A 119 -1.25 18.44 -30.52
N VAL A 120 0.04 18.12 -30.45
CA VAL A 120 0.93 18.23 -31.63
C VAL A 120 0.75 17.04 -32.58
N ARG A 121 0.43 15.88 -32.08
CA ARG A 121 0.23 14.65 -32.86
C ARG A 121 -1.22 14.21 -32.90
N HIS A 122 -2.15 15.16 -33.01
CA HIS A 122 -3.60 14.92 -33.00
C HIS A 122 -4.07 13.91 -34.08
N THR A 123 -3.41 13.83 -35.22
CA THR A 123 -3.71 12.87 -36.28
C THR A 123 -3.40 11.42 -35.92
N GLU A 124 -2.55 11.20 -34.91
CA GLU A 124 -2.16 9.88 -34.41
C GLU A 124 -2.76 9.55 -33.03
N SER A 125 -3.69 10.38 -32.56
CA SER A 125 -4.22 10.31 -31.17
C SER A 125 -4.74 8.93 -30.79
N GLN A 126 -5.40 8.19 -31.68
CA GLN A 126 -5.87 6.83 -31.40
C GLN A 126 -4.73 5.86 -31.07
N ARG A 127 -3.63 5.94 -31.82
CA ARG A 127 -2.45 5.09 -31.56
C ARG A 127 -1.74 5.48 -30.29
N LEU A 128 -1.60 6.78 -30.03
CA LEU A 128 -0.99 7.30 -28.80
C LEU A 128 -1.83 6.90 -27.57
N TYR A 129 -3.15 6.99 -27.66
CA TYR A 129 -4.06 6.57 -26.62
C TYR A 129 -3.98 5.05 -26.34
N CYS A 130 -3.82 4.24 -27.38
CA CYS A 130 -3.56 2.81 -27.20
C CYS A 130 -2.29 2.55 -26.37
N TRP A 131 -1.19 3.25 -26.66
CA TRP A 131 0.06 3.13 -25.90
C TRP A 131 -0.05 3.67 -24.49
N ASP A 132 -0.81 4.73 -24.28
CA ASP A 132 -1.15 5.28 -22.97
C ASP A 132 -1.87 4.25 -22.10
N LEU A 133 -2.96 3.64 -22.63
CA LEU A 133 -3.71 2.61 -21.91
C LEU A 133 -2.89 1.34 -21.62
N VAL A 134 -2.12 0.86 -22.60
CA VAL A 134 -1.24 -0.30 -22.38
C VAL A 134 -0.18 0.03 -21.34
N GLY A 135 0.40 1.21 -21.42
CA GLY A 135 1.36 1.68 -20.43
C GLY A 135 0.76 1.74 -19.02
N ALA A 136 -0.43 2.33 -18.88
CA ALA A 136 -1.15 2.39 -17.61
C ALA A 136 -1.41 0.99 -17.02
N ALA A 137 -1.88 0.04 -17.85
CA ALA A 137 -2.10 -1.34 -17.42
C ALA A 137 -0.80 -2.03 -16.95
N LEU A 138 0.30 -1.83 -17.68
CA LEU A 138 1.61 -2.35 -17.27
C LEU A 138 2.13 -1.67 -16.00
N GLY A 139 1.83 -0.39 -15.79
CA GLY A 139 2.14 0.36 -14.58
C GLY A 139 1.45 -0.20 -13.34
N ILE A 140 0.19 -0.65 -13.46
CA ILE A 140 -0.53 -1.33 -12.38
C ILE A 140 0.18 -2.65 -12.01
N LEU A 141 0.50 -3.48 -13.01
CA LEU A 141 1.21 -4.73 -12.76
C LEU A 141 2.60 -4.50 -12.15
N TRP A 142 3.31 -3.47 -12.64
CA TRP A 142 4.62 -3.10 -12.12
C TRP A 142 4.58 -2.69 -10.65
N ILE A 143 3.64 -1.79 -10.27
CA ILE A 143 3.63 -1.24 -8.91
C ILE A 143 3.22 -2.30 -7.87
N VAL A 144 2.33 -3.25 -8.24
CA VAL A 144 1.97 -4.37 -7.36
C VAL A 144 3.23 -5.16 -6.99
N VAL A 145 4.00 -5.59 -8.00
CA VAL A 145 5.24 -6.35 -7.79
C VAL A 145 6.29 -5.48 -7.07
N ALA A 146 6.41 -4.20 -7.45
CA ALA A 146 7.39 -3.31 -6.84
C ALA A 146 7.12 -3.04 -5.35
N LEU A 147 5.86 -2.94 -4.93
CA LEU A 147 5.49 -2.79 -3.52
C LEU A 147 5.94 -4.00 -2.69
N GLU A 148 5.69 -5.20 -3.18
CA GLU A 148 6.06 -6.44 -2.48
C GLU A 148 7.59 -6.63 -2.38
N TRP A 149 8.33 -6.31 -3.45
CA TRP A 149 9.75 -6.64 -3.54
C TRP A 149 10.68 -5.51 -3.07
N LEU A 150 10.27 -4.26 -3.24
CA LEU A 150 11.08 -3.08 -2.95
C LEU A 150 10.59 -2.31 -1.71
N GLY A 151 9.34 -2.51 -1.30
CA GLY A 151 8.70 -1.71 -0.27
C GLY A 151 8.15 -0.36 -0.80
N GLY A 152 7.34 0.33 0.02
CA GLY A 152 6.54 1.46 -0.42
C GLY A 152 7.32 2.60 -1.07
N VAL A 153 8.36 3.12 -0.40
CA VAL A 153 9.13 4.29 -0.88
C VAL A 153 9.97 3.95 -2.11
N ALA A 154 10.65 2.78 -2.09
CA ALA A 154 11.46 2.35 -3.21
C ALA A 154 10.60 1.99 -4.44
N ALA A 155 9.39 1.48 -4.25
CA ALA A 155 8.43 1.27 -5.33
C ALA A 155 8.04 2.58 -6.02
N LEU A 156 7.80 3.67 -5.26
CA LEU A 156 7.55 5.00 -5.80
C LEU A 156 8.74 5.54 -6.62
N ILE A 157 9.96 5.35 -6.12
CA ILE A 157 11.18 5.74 -6.85
C ILE A 157 11.31 4.94 -8.14
N SER A 158 10.97 3.65 -8.12
CA SER A 158 11.01 2.78 -9.31
C SER A 158 10.02 3.24 -10.40
N ALA A 159 8.85 3.76 -10.02
CA ALA A 159 7.93 4.40 -10.96
C ALA A 159 8.60 5.64 -11.62
N GLY A 160 9.32 6.45 -10.85
CA GLY A 160 10.13 7.54 -11.39
C GLY A 160 11.18 7.06 -12.41
N MET A 161 11.77 5.89 -12.22
CA MET A 161 12.72 5.32 -13.18
C MET A 161 12.06 4.98 -14.53
N LEU A 162 10.79 4.56 -14.55
CA LEU A 162 10.03 4.38 -15.80
C LEU A 162 9.83 5.71 -16.53
N ALA A 163 9.47 6.79 -15.82
CA ALA A 163 9.38 8.13 -16.41
C ALA A 163 10.73 8.61 -16.95
N LEU A 164 11.82 8.29 -16.25
CA LEU A 164 13.16 8.64 -16.72
C LEU A 164 13.55 7.84 -17.98
N ALA A 165 13.17 6.57 -18.07
CA ALA A 165 13.36 5.77 -19.28
C ALA A 165 12.65 6.40 -20.50
N ALA A 166 11.43 6.93 -20.31
CA ALA A 166 10.73 7.70 -21.33
C ALA A 166 11.54 8.94 -21.78
N SER A 167 12.14 9.64 -20.82
CA SER A 167 13.00 10.80 -21.11
C SER A 167 14.24 10.42 -21.92
N VAL A 168 14.94 9.34 -21.55
CA VAL A 168 16.15 8.84 -22.24
C VAL A 168 15.83 8.46 -23.69
N LEU A 169 14.68 7.84 -23.96
CA LEU A 169 14.24 7.48 -25.30
C LEU A 169 14.06 8.71 -26.22
N LEU A 170 13.67 9.85 -25.65
CA LEU A 170 13.44 11.12 -26.37
C LEU A 170 14.70 11.99 -26.47
N ALA A 171 15.76 11.67 -25.72
CA ALA A 171 17.00 12.45 -25.74
C ALA A 171 17.78 12.25 -27.04
N GLU A 172 17.92 13.33 -27.80
CA GLU A 172 18.66 13.35 -29.08
C GLU A 172 20.14 13.75 -28.91
N ARG A 173 20.42 14.66 -27.96
CA ARG A 173 21.77 15.23 -27.74
C ARG A 173 22.52 14.38 -26.70
N LEU A 174 23.83 14.16 -26.95
CA LEU A 174 24.68 13.38 -26.02
C LEU A 174 24.67 13.95 -24.60
N LEU A 175 24.76 15.28 -24.46
CA LEU A 175 24.72 15.95 -23.16
C LEU A 175 23.41 15.67 -22.41
N ALA A 176 22.25 15.69 -23.09
CA ALA A 176 20.97 15.35 -22.50
C ALA A 176 20.95 13.88 -22.04
N ARG A 177 21.50 12.96 -22.82
CA ARG A 177 21.62 11.54 -22.42
C ARG A 177 22.50 11.37 -21.19
N LEU A 178 23.63 12.05 -21.13
CA LEU A 178 24.53 11.99 -19.97
C LEU A 178 23.90 12.55 -18.69
N THR A 179 23.16 13.67 -18.79
CA THR A 179 22.40 14.22 -17.64
C THR A 179 21.34 13.25 -17.15
N MET A 180 20.61 12.62 -18.05
CA MET A 180 19.56 11.65 -17.70
C MET A 180 20.14 10.35 -17.13
N LEU A 181 21.29 9.91 -17.62
CA LEU A 181 22.02 8.77 -17.01
C LEU A 181 22.54 9.12 -15.62
N GLY A 182 23.05 10.34 -15.42
CA GLY A 182 23.42 10.81 -14.07
C GLY A 182 22.23 10.81 -13.11
N LEU A 183 21.08 11.29 -13.57
CA LEU A 183 19.84 11.26 -12.79
C LEU A 183 19.38 9.82 -12.50
N LEU A 184 19.56 8.89 -13.46
CA LEU A 184 19.26 7.46 -13.22
C LEU A 184 20.12 6.91 -12.09
N VAL A 185 21.41 7.23 -12.06
CA VAL A 185 22.30 6.82 -10.96
C VAL A 185 21.80 7.37 -9.62
N VAL A 186 21.38 8.65 -9.59
CA VAL A 186 20.81 9.25 -8.37
C VAL A 186 19.55 8.51 -7.91
N LEU A 187 18.64 8.20 -8.84
CA LEU A 187 17.41 7.44 -8.49
C LEU A 187 17.72 6.00 -8.05
N VAL A 188 18.70 5.35 -8.65
CA VAL A 188 19.13 4.00 -8.22
C VAL A 188 19.71 4.07 -6.80
N VAL A 189 20.57 5.03 -6.51
CA VAL A 189 21.11 5.21 -5.15
C VAL A 189 19.99 5.51 -4.16
N ALA A 190 19.07 6.41 -4.52
CA ALA A 190 17.90 6.73 -3.69
C ALA A 190 17.03 5.49 -3.44
N LEU A 191 16.81 4.65 -4.46
CA LEU A 191 16.06 3.40 -4.32
C LEU A 191 16.75 2.43 -3.36
N LEU A 192 18.06 2.24 -3.50
CA LEU A 192 18.82 1.34 -2.63
C LEU A 192 18.78 1.82 -1.16
N VAL A 193 18.92 3.13 -0.93
CA VAL A 193 18.81 3.71 0.41
C VAL A 193 17.38 3.58 0.96
N ALA A 194 16.38 3.74 0.11
CA ALA A 194 14.97 3.67 0.53
C ALA A 194 14.50 2.25 0.84
N ARG A 195 15.13 1.23 0.27
CA ARG A 195 14.76 -0.17 0.46
C ARG A 195 14.88 -0.62 1.93
N ASP A 196 15.90 -0.13 2.64
CA ASP A 196 16.25 -0.57 4.00
C ASP A 196 15.60 0.27 5.12
N GLY A 197 14.57 1.06 4.82
CA GLY A 197 13.79 1.77 5.85
C GLY A 197 13.88 3.29 5.79
N ALA A 198 13.47 3.90 4.68
CA ALA A 198 13.47 5.35 4.50
C ALA A 198 12.44 6.11 5.37
N ILE A 199 11.44 5.42 5.95
CA ILE A 199 10.39 6.08 6.74
C ILE A 199 10.88 6.29 8.17
N ASP A 200 10.85 7.53 8.63
CA ASP A 200 11.17 7.86 10.02
C ASP A 200 10.02 7.47 10.96
N LEU A 201 10.04 6.19 11.40
CA LEU A 201 9.06 5.65 12.33
C LEU A 201 9.12 6.34 13.71
N ARG A 202 10.27 6.89 14.13
CA ARG A 202 10.38 7.63 15.39
C ARG A 202 9.62 8.94 15.32
N ALA A 203 9.76 9.66 14.20
CA ALA A 203 8.99 10.88 13.97
C ALA A 203 7.48 10.62 13.95
N LEU A 204 7.03 9.47 13.41
CA LEU A 204 5.63 9.06 13.44
C LEU A 204 5.18 8.65 14.86
N ALA A 205 6.00 7.92 15.60
CA ALA A 205 5.71 7.51 16.98
C ALA A 205 5.49 8.70 17.92
N GLU A 206 6.21 9.81 17.71
CA GLU A 206 6.00 11.03 18.48
C GLU A 206 4.73 11.81 18.08
N ALA A 207 4.21 11.63 16.84
CA ALA A 207 2.94 12.20 16.42
C ALA A 207 1.74 11.41 16.97
N ALA A 208 1.93 10.13 17.28
CA ALA A 208 1.09 9.21 18.05
C ALA A 208 -0.41 9.17 17.68
N ASP A 209 -0.74 9.32 16.40
CA ASP A 209 -2.14 9.36 15.97
C ASP A 209 -2.71 7.96 15.72
N LYS A 210 -1.88 7.00 15.30
CA LYS A 210 -2.28 5.61 15.04
C LYS A 210 -1.84 4.66 16.15
N PRO A 211 -2.58 3.54 16.37
CA PRO A 211 -2.27 2.54 17.39
C PRO A 211 -0.83 2.01 17.33
N MET A 212 -0.32 1.70 16.13
CA MET A 212 1.05 1.27 15.93
C MET A 212 2.07 2.34 16.39
N PHE A 213 1.85 3.59 16.03
CA PHE A 213 2.77 4.67 16.38
C PHE A 213 2.79 4.91 17.88
N ARG A 214 1.64 4.80 18.54
CA ARG A 214 1.54 4.81 20.00
C ARG A 214 2.29 3.63 20.65
N ALA A 215 2.22 2.43 20.03
CA ALA A 215 2.94 1.24 20.50
C ALA A 215 4.46 1.38 20.35
N LEU A 216 4.94 2.10 19.32
CA LEU A 216 6.37 2.37 19.10
C LEU A 216 6.89 3.57 19.92
N GLY A 217 6.01 4.35 20.55
CA GLY A 217 6.36 5.54 21.32
C GLY A 217 7.24 5.25 22.52
N SER A 218 7.77 6.30 23.12
CA SER A 218 8.62 6.17 24.32
C SER A 218 7.77 6.03 25.58
N GLY A 219 8.14 5.08 26.44
CA GLY A 219 7.60 4.96 27.79
C GLY A 219 8.06 6.13 28.71
N PRO A 220 7.57 6.16 29.95
CA PRO A 220 7.95 7.20 30.94
C PRO A 220 9.45 7.28 31.21
N ASP A 221 10.19 6.22 30.95
CA ASP A 221 11.64 6.11 31.11
C ASP A 221 12.44 6.54 29.85
N GLY A 222 11.74 7.04 28.81
CA GLY A 222 12.33 7.47 27.54
C GLY A 222 12.79 6.32 26.62
N ARG A 223 12.52 5.06 26.98
CA ARG A 223 12.82 3.89 26.14
C ARG A 223 11.64 3.61 25.21
N SER A 224 11.93 3.13 23.99
CA SER A 224 10.88 2.65 23.09
C SER A 224 10.11 1.52 23.76
N THR A 225 8.78 1.58 23.67
CA THR A 225 7.90 0.54 24.24
C THR A 225 7.68 -0.62 23.27
N GLY A 226 8.00 -0.43 21.99
CA GLY A 226 7.85 -1.48 20.95
C GLY A 226 8.95 -1.43 19.90
N GLU A 227 9.15 -2.57 19.23
CA GLU A 227 10.07 -2.74 18.12
C GLU A 227 9.33 -3.40 16.95
N VAL A 228 9.57 -2.92 15.72
CA VAL A 228 9.04 -3.57 14.50
C VAL A 228 9.89 -4.79 14.22
N VAL A 229 9.27 -5.97 14.28
CA VAL A 229 9.92 -7.27 14.06
C VAL A 229 9.91 -7.67 12.59
N ASP A 230 8.83 -7.30 11.87
CA ASP A 230 8.67 -7.62 10.46
C ASP A 230 7.77 -6.56 9.80
N THR A 231 8.04 -6.26 8.52
CA THR A 231 7.26 -5.32 7.72
C THR A 231 7.08 -5.87 6.32
N ARG A 232 5.82 -5.88 5.85
CA ARG A 232 5.48 -6.27 4.49
C ARG A 232 4.66 -5.21 3.81
N TRP A 233 4.99 -4.94 2.56
CA TRP A 233 4.22 -4.09 1.69
C TRP A 233 3.54 -4.92 0.61
N SER A 234 2.30 -4.60 0.33
CA SER A 234 1.57 -5.19 -0.79
C SER A 234 0.68 -4.12 -1.45
N ALA A 235 0.05 -4.48 -2.57
CA ALA A 235 -0.98 -3.63 -3.18
C ALA A 235 -2.19 -3.43 -2.25
N PHE A 236 -2.38 -4.31 -1.28
CA PHE A 236 -3.47 -4.25 -0.32
C PHE A 236 -3.18 -3.25 0.81
N ALA A 237 -2.04 -3.41 1.50
CA ALA A 237 -1.67 -2.60 2.65
C ALA A 237 -0.18 -2.75 3.00
N ARG A 238 0.30 -1.94 3.93
CA ARG A 238 1.49 -2.23 4.72
C ARG A 238 1.08 -3.01 5.97
N THR A 239 1.69 -4.16 6.19
CA THR A 239 1.48 -5.01 7.37
C THR A 239 2.74 -5.02 8.22
N ASP A 240 2.62 -4.64 9.49
CA ASP A 240 3.73 -4.59 10.45
C ASP A 240 3.47 -5.52 11.62
N LEU A 241 4.49 -6.25 12.03
CA LEU A 241 4.50 -7.06 13.25
C LEU A 241 5.38 -6.37 14.30
N VAL A 242 4.81 -6.04 15.44
CA VAL A 242 5.46 -5.27 16.50
C VAL A 242 5.53 -6.09 17.78
N ASP A 243 6.75 -6.23 18.32
CA ASP A 243 6.98 -6.74 19.67
C ASP A 243 6.96 -5.56 20.65
N ARG A 244 6.10 -5.63 21.64
CA ARG A 244 5.97 -4.62 22.66
C ARG A 244 6.42 -5.19 24.00
N SER A 245 7.34 -4.50 24.65
CA SER A 245 7.86 -4.91 25.96
C SER A 245 6.75 -5.10 26.99
N GLY A 246 6.63 -6.32 27.51
CA GLY A 246 5.63 -6.70 28.52
C GLY A 246 4.37 -7.34 27.96
N ASP A 247 4.16 -7.40 26.64
CA ASP A 247 3.04 -8.09 26.03
C ASP A 247 3.27 -9.62 26.00
N THR A 248 2.16 -10.37 25.98
CA THR A 248 2.18 -11.83 25.92
C THR A 248 2.22 -12.39 24.49
N GLY A 249 2.38 -11.51 23.52
CA GLY A 249 2.39 -11.85 22.08
C GLY A 249 2.85 -10.67 21.23
N LEU A 250 2.73 -10.83 19.92
CA LEU A 250 3.08 -9.83 18.93
C LEU A 250 1.84 -9.08 18.45
N ASN A 251 1.95 -7.77 18.30
CA ASN A 251 0.90 -6.93 17.75
C ASN A 251 1.06 -6.85 16.24
N LEU A 252 0.00 -7.12 15.51
CA LEU A 252 -0.04 -7.03 14.05
C LEU A 252 -0.85 -5.81 13.66
N TYR A 253 -0.30 -4.95 12.81
CA TYR A 253 -0.95 -3.74 12.35
C TYR A 253 -1.07 -3.70 10.83
N VAL A 254 -2.19 -3.19 10.33
CA VAL A 254 -2.42 -2.91 8.92
C VAL A 254 -2.45 -1.40 8.73
N ASP A 255 -1.58 -0.87 7.87
CA ASP A 255 -1.36 0.58 7.66
C ASP A 255 -1.18 1.36 8.97
N GLY A 256 -0.60 0.73 9.99
CA GLY A 256 -0.38 1.29 11.32
C GLY A 256 -1.65 1.50 12.17
N GLY A 257 -2.82 1.22 11.63
CA GLY A 257 -4.15 1.45 12.23
C GLY A 257 -4.77 0.17 12.77
N ALA A 258 -5.54 -0.52 11.92
CA ALA A 258 -6.24 -1.74 12.31
C ALA A 258 -5.26 -2.76 12.89
N GLY A 259 -5.57 -3.29 14.09
CA GLY A 259 -4.68 -4.17 14.83
C GLY A 259 -5.29 -5.54 15.11
N SER A 260 -4.43 -6.56 15.16
CA SER A 260 -4.73 -7.90 15.63
C SER A 260 -3.60 -8.41 16.50
N TYR A 261 -3.79 -9.52 17.17
CA TYR A 261 -2.83 -10.03 18.13
C TYR A 261 -2.45 -11.48 17.83
N MET A 262 -1.15 -11.75 17.77
CA MET A 262 -0.58 -13.08 17.62
C MET A 262 -0.04 -13.55 18.96
N PHE A 263 -0.77 -14.44 19.65
CA PHE A 263 -0.36 -14.96 20.94
C PHE A 263 0.80 -15.96 20.81
N ARG A 264 1.72 -15.92 21.78
CA ARG A 264 2.72 -16.96 21.92
C ARG A 264 2.07 -18.24 22.43
N PHE A 265 1.94 -19.22 21.55
CA PHE A 265 1.24 -20.47 21.84
C PHE A 265 2.13 -21.69 21.52
N PRO A 266 2.83 -22.26 22.50
CA PRO A 266 3.68 -23.45 22.32
C PRO A 266 2.88 -24.79 22.43
N GLY A 267 1.58 -24.78 22.16
CA GLY A 267 0.72 -25.97 22.24
C GLY A 267 0.04 -26.22 23.61
N ASP A 268 0.37 -25.44 24.64
CA ASP A 268 -0.26 -25.58 26.00
C ASP A 268 -1.30 -24.46 26.23
N TYR A 269 -2.58 -24.80 26.12
CA TYR A 269 -3.69 -23.87 26.34
C TYR A 269 -3.77 -23.31 27.77
N ARG A 270 -3.14 -23.95 28.78
CA ARG A 270 -3.14 -23.42 30.15
C ARG A 270 -2.46 -22.06 30.25
N ARG A 271 -1.47 -21.81 29.42
CA ARG A 271 -0.78 -20.51 29.37
C ARG A 271 -1.68 -19.39 28.85
N LEU A 272 -2.73 -19.73 28.15
CA LEU A 272 -3.69 -18.80 27.53
C LEU A 272 -5.02 -18.72 28.29
N PHE A 273 -5.14 -19.28 29.49
CA PHE A 273 -6.40 -19.26 30.25
C PHE A 273 -6.92 -17.86 30.59
N PHE A 274 -6.06 -16.87 30.59
CA PHE A 274 -6.44 -15.46 30.79
C PHE A 274 -7.38 -14.97 29.66
N LEU A 275 -7.26 -15.50 28.45
CA LEU A 275 -8.11 -15.16 27.28
C LEU A 275 -9.60 -15.44 27.54
N ARG A 276 -9.93 -16.38 28.41
CA ARG A 276 -11.31 -16.69 28.79
C ARG A 276 -12.02 -15.54 29.50
N ARG A 277 -11.29 -14.52 29.92
CA ARG A 277 -11.82 -13.32 30.55
C ARG A 277 -12.08 -12.18 29.57
N GLU A 278 -11.67 -12.34 28.34
CA GLU A 278 -11.89 -11.35 27.29
C GLU A 278 -13.31 -11.43 26.76
N ALA A 279 -13.93 -10.28 26.51
CA ALA A 279 -15.30 -10.23 25.97
C ALA A 279 -15.41 -10.93 24.61
N ALA A 280 -14.36 -10.83 23.77
CA ALA A 280 -14.27 -11.47 22.47
C ALA A 280 -14.30 -13.02 22.54
N PHE A 281 -13.90 -13.59 23.67
CA PHE A 281 -13.95 -15.04 23.88
C PHE A 281 -15.38 -15.57 24.09
N PHE A 282 -16.30 -14.72 24.56
CA PHE A 282 -17.64 -15.14 25.01
C PHE A 282 -18.49 -15.82 23.93
N PRO A 283 -18.54 -15.36 22.66
CA PRO A 283 -19.35 -16.00 21.62
C PRO A 283 -18.99 -17.48 21.38
N TYR A 284 -17.74 -17.86 21.59
CA TYR A 284 -17.27 -19.22 21.32
C TYR A 284 -17.76 -20.28 22.33
N TYR A 285 -18.35 -19.86 23.44
CA TYR A 285 -19.00 -20.79 24.37
C TYR A 285 -20.33 -21.33 23.87
N PHE A 286 -20.96 -20.67 22.89
CA PHE A 286 -22.30 -21.03 22.41
C PHE A 286 -22.23 -21.89 21.15
N GLY A 287 -23.34 -22.55 20.82
CA GLY A 287 -23.50 -23.40 19.64
C GLY A 287 -23.11 -24.86 19.87
N LYS A 288 -23.31 -25.66 18.84
CA LYS A 288 -23.03 -27.13 18.88
C LYS A 288 -21.54 -27.45 18.84
N ARG A 289 -20.70 -26.45 18.48
CA ARG A 289 -19.25 -26.56 18.37
C ARG A 289 -18.77 -27.53 17.27
N GLU A 290 -19.61 -27.74 16.26
CA GLU A 290 -19.25 -28.56 15.12
C GLU A 290 -18.46 -27.73 14.10
N ARG A 291 -19.06 -26.66 13.58
CA ARG A 291 -18.43 -25.82 12.53
C ARG A 291 -18.51 -24.33 12.83
N ALA A 292 -17.36 -23.67 12.81
CA ALA A 292 -17.24 -22.22 12.95
C ALA A 292 -16.63 -21.59 11.69
N LEU A 293 -17.14 -20.43 11.28
CA LEU A 293 -16.52 -19.56 10.29
C LEU A 293 -16.03 -18.30 11.00
N ILE A 294 -14.76 -17.97 10.81
CA ILE A 294 -14.12 -16.75 11.35
C ILE A 294 -13.70 -15.86 10.16
N ILE A 295 -14.29 -14.69 10.03
CA ILE A 295 -13.95 -13.74 8.98
C ILE A 295 -13.03 -12.67 9.56
N GLY A 296 -11.79 -12.56 9.04
CA GLY A 296 -10.74 -11.68 9.55
C GLY A 296 -10.05 -12.23 10.81
N PRO A 297 -9.48 -13.46 10.79
CA PRO A 297 -8.83 -14.06 11.96
C PRO A 297 -7.56 -13.31 12.38
N GLY A 298 -6.96 -12.48 11.48
CA GLY A 298 -5.80 -11.67 11.78
C GLY A 298 -4.61 -12.47 12.32
N GLY A 299 -4.14 -12.17 13.53
CA GLY A 299 -3.07 -12.90 14.23
C GLY A 299 -3.50 -14.24 14.84
N GLY A 300 -4.76 -14.66 14.69
CA GLY A 300 -5.27 -15.96 15.09
C GLY A 300 -5.89 -16.02 16.49
N ALA A 301 -6.14 -14.89 17.15
CA ALA A 301 -6.76 -14.89 18.48
C ALA A 301 -8.11 -15.65 18.51
N ASP A 302 -8.97 -15.37 17.54
CA ASP A 302 -10.29 -16.00 17.44
C ASP A 302 -10.23 -17.49 17.09
N VAL A 303 -9.23 -17.91 16.32
CA VAL A 303 -8.95 -19.33 16.08
C VAL A 303 -8.57 -20.03 17.40
N LEU A 304 -7.74 -19.37 18.24
CA LEU A 304 -7.44 -19.89 19.58
C LEU A 304 -8.67 -19.97 20.46
N TYR A 305 -9.57 -18.99 20.44
CA TYR A 305 -10.81 -19.02 21.21
C TYR A 305 -11.69 -20.19 20.80
N ALA A 306 -11.82 -20.44 19.50
CA ALA A 306 -12.57 -21.58 18.99
C ALA A 306 -11.94 -22.92 19.43
N LEU A 307 -10.64 -23.11 19.27
CA LEU A 307 -9.91 -24.31 19.70
C LEU A 307 -10.02 -24.54 21.20
N MET A 308 -9.84 -23.51 22.03
CA MET A 308 -9.94 -23.59 23.52
C MET A 308 -11.34 -23.92 24.02
N THR A 309 -12.37 -23.68 23.21
CA THR A 309 -13.76 -24.02 23.54
C THR A 309 -14.22 -25.33 22.90
N GLY A 310 -13.36 -25.98 22.11
CA GLY A 310 -13.59 -27.33 21.58
C GLY A 310 -14.34 -27.38 20.25
N TRP A 311 -14.29 -26.33 19.45
CA TRP A 311 -14.76 -26.37 18.05
C TRP A 311 -13.90 -27.33 17.23
N ARG A 312 -14.52 -28.09 16.32
CA ARG A 312 -13.87 -29.18 15.59
C ARG A 312 -13.49 -28.88 14.17
N ASP A 313 -14.29 -28.04 13.49
CA ASP A 313 -14.12 -27.63 12.11
C ASP A 313 -14.16 -26.10 12.09
N ILE A 314 -12.99 -25.48 11.94
CA ILE A 314 -12.80 -24.04 12.01
C ILE A 314 -12.32 -23.58 10.63
N GLU A 315 -13.21 -22.92 9.91
CA GLU A 315 -12.85 -22.24 8.68
C GLU A 315 -12.56 -20.77 9.00
N ALA A 316 -11.46 -20.25 8.49
CA ALA A 316 -11.09 -18.86 8.67
C ALA A 316 -10.79 -18.20 7.31
N VAL A 317 -11.28 -17.00 7.11
CA VAL A 317 -11.09 -16.26 5.83
C VAL A 317 -10.45 -14.91 6.12
N GLU A 318 -9.22 -14.72 5.64
CA GLU A 318 -8.46 -13.49 5.79
C GLU A 318 -8.29 -12.82 4.43
N ILE A 319 -8.63 -11.54 4.36
CA ILE A 319 -8.55 -10.78 3.10
C ILE A 319 -7.11 -10.42 2.73
N ASN A 320 -6.24 -10.22 3.74
CA ASN A 320 -4.85 -9.84 3.54
C ASN A 320 -3.94 -11.08 3.50
N PRO A 321 -3.38 -11.44 2.33
CA PRO A 321 -2.50 -12.60 2.21
C PRO A 321 -1.25 -12.49 3.08
N GLU A 322 -0.70 -11.29 3.25
CA GLU A 322 0.50 -11.05 4.05
C GLU A 322 0.31 -11.42 5.52
N ILE A 323 -0.92 -11.27 6.04
CA ILE A 323 -1.25 -11.70 7.41
C ILE A 323 -1.20 -13.22 7.51
N VAL A 324 -1.80 -13.93 6.55
CA VAL A 324 -1.80 -15.40 6.55
C VAL A 324 -0.37 -15.95 6.50
N ASP A 325 0.45 -15.37 5.61
CA ASP A 325 1.84 -15.78 5.45
C ASP A 325 2.67 -15.46 6.71
N LEU A 326 2.52 -14.27 7.29
CA LEU A 326 3.17 -13.89 8.55
C LEU A 326 2.84 -14.85 9.70
N VAL A 327 1.57 -15.23 9.84
CA VAL A 327 1.14 -16.17 10.90
C VAL A 327 1.72 -17.55 10.67
N ARG A 328 1.72 -18.05 9.43
CA ARG A 328 2.30 -19.38 9.09
C ARG A 328 3.81 -19.41 9.29
N GLU A 329 4.54 -18.38 8.81
CA GLU A 329 5.99 -18.31 8.98
C GLU A 329 6.45 -18.21 10.44
N ARG A 330 5.58 -17.73 11.33
CA ARG A 330 5.80 -17.69 12.78
C ARG A 330 5.24 -18.92 13.51
N GLY A 331 5.13 -20.07 12.82
CA GLY A 331 4.60 -21.30 13.37
C GLY A 331 5.23 -21.73 14.69
N ASP A 332 6.56 -21.66 14.82
CA ASP A 332 7.27 -21.96 16.07
C ASP A 332 6.88 -21.05 17.23
N TYR A 333 6.45 -19.81 16.94
CA TYR A 333 6.00 -18.85 17.93
C TYR A 333 4.54 -19.09 18.34
N ASN A 334 3.66 -19.32 17.36
CA ASN A 334 2.21 -19.42 17.54
C ASN A 334 1.67 -20.86 17.55
N GLY A 335 2.57 -21.87 17.56
CA GLY A 335 2.19 -23.29 17.62
C GLY A 335 1.59 -23.81 16.32
N HIS A 336 2.00 -23.30 15.18
CA HIS A 336 1.48 -23.63 13.84
C HIS A 336 -0.05 -23.51 13.75
N LEU A 337 -0.58 -22.47 14.38
CA LEU A 337 -2.01 -22.30 14.65
C LEU A 337 -2.88 -22.46 13.39
N TYR A 338 -2.45 -21.94 12.25
CA TYR A 338 -3.19 -21.98 10.99
C TYR A 338 -3.08 -23.32 10.25
N ASP A 339 -2.18 -24.20 10.71
CA ASP A 339 -1.93 -25.51 10.12
C ASP A 339 -2.37 -26.66 11.07
N LEU A 340 -3.06 -26.34 12.18
CA LEU A 340 -3.56 -27.32 13.11
C LEU A 340 -4.71 -28.13 12.49
N GLN A 341 -4.80 -29.40 12.87
CA GLN A 341 -5.90 -30.26 12.44
C GLN A 341 -7.26 -29.67 12.82
N GLY A 342 -8.16 -29.54 11.86
CA GLY A 342 -9.48 -28.93 12.04
C GLY A 342 -9.51 -27.42 11.89
N VAL A 343 -8.40 -26.81 11.49
CA VAL A 343 -8.31 -25.39 11.12
C VAL A 343 -8.00 -25.31 9.63
N ASP A 344 -8.84 -24.60 8.88
CA ASP A 344 -8.65 -24.36 7.43
C ASP A 344 -8.72 -22.86 7.16
N VAL A 345 -7.58 -22.30 6.71
CA VAL A 345 -7.43 -20.85 6.51
C VAL A 345 -7.34 -20.54 5.03
N HIS A 346 -8.29 -19.72 4.54
CA HIS A 346 -8.40 -19.27 3.18
C HIS A 346 -8.04 -17.78 3.05
N THR A 347 -7.33 -17.44 1.99
CA THR A 347 -7.12 -16.02 1.62
C THR A 347 -8.22 -15.59 0.68
N GLY A 348 -8.94 -14.50 1.04
CA GLY A 348 -9.99 -13.97 0.20
C GLY A 348 -10.96 -13.04 0.93
N ASP A 349 -11.93 -12.54 0.18
CA ASP A 349 -13.01 -11.72 0.71
C ASP A 349 -14.05 -12.59 1.42
N GLY A 350 -14.32 -12.30 2.71
CA GLY A 350 -15.19 -13.10 3.56
C GLY A 350 -16.65 -13.17 3.07
N ARG A 351 -17.16 -12.09 2.46
CA ARG A 351 -18.50 -12.06 1.88
C ARG A 351 -18.59 -12.96 0.66
N ASN A 352 -17.63 -12.85 -0.26
CA ASN A 352 -17.56 -13.71 -1.44
C ASN A 352 -17.42 -15.17 -1.06
N TYR A 353 -16.63 -15.45 -0.01
CA TYR A 353 -16.49 -16.81 0.51
C TYR A 353 -17.83 -17.35 1.00
N LEU A 354 -18.53 -16.59 1.85
CA LEU A 354 -19.82 -16.98 2.41
C LEU A 354 -20.90 -17.16 1.32
N GLN A 355 -20.94 -16.27 0.32
CA GLN A 355 -21.90 -16.37 -0.79
C GLN A 355 -21.70 -17.59 -1.69
N ARG A 356 -20.46 -18.10 -1.79
CA ARG A 356 -20.12 -19.29 -2.60
C ARG A 356 -20.15 -20.57 -1.79
N SER A 357 -20.26 -20.48 -0.48
CA SER A 357 -20.28 -21.65 0.42
C SER A 357 -21.69 -22.20 0.56
N ASP A 358 -21.86 -23.50 0.24
CA ASP A 358 -23.09 -24.24 0.55
C ASP A 358 -23.09 -24.81 1.98
N ARG A 359 -22.04 -24.54 2.75
CA ARG A 359 -21.87 -25.03 4.12
C ARG A 359 -22.73 -24.25 5.10
N ARG A 360 -23.13 -24.93 6.17
CA ARG A 360 -23.82 -24.30 7.31
C ARG A 360 -22.89 -24.26 8.51
N TYR A 361 -22.91 -23.15 9.22
CA TYR A 361 -22.06 -22.89 10.37
C TYR A 361 -22.93 -22.74 11.63
N ASP A 362 -22.44 -23.27 12.75
CA ASP A 362 -23.06 -23.06 14.06
C ASP A 362 -22.67 -21.71 14.67
N LEU A 363 -21.50 -21.17 14.22
CA LEU A 363 -21.02 -19.84 14.56
C LEU A 363 -20.41 -19.18 13.33
N ILE A 364 -20.77 -17.91 13.07
CA ILE A 364 -20.06 -17.02 12.15
C ILE A 364 -19.57 -15.86 13.00
N ALA A 365 -18.25 -15.77 13.17
CA ALA A 365 -17.59 -14.71 13.91
C ALA A 365 -16.99 -13.67 12.96
N LEU A 366 -17.20 -12.41 13.26
CA LEU A 366 -16.64 -11.26 12.54
C LEU A 366 -15.90 -10.38 13.55
N PRO A 367 -14.71 -10.81 14.02
CA PRO A 367 -13.94 -10.04 14.97
C PRO A 367 -13.33 -8.80 14.31
N LEU A 368 -13.63 -7.61 14.85
CA LEU A 368 -13.01 -6.32 14.48
C LEU A 368 -12.86 -6.05 12.98
N VAL A 369 -13.78 -6.54 12.16
CA VAL A 369 -13.81 -6.31 10.71
C VAL A 369 -14.36 -4.93 10.36
N TYR A 370 -13.79 -3.87 10.92
CA TYR A 370 -14.20 -2.51 10.59
C TYR A 370 -12.97 -1.66 10.18
N ALA A 371 -13.24 -0.66 9.36
CA ALA A 371 -12.22 0.31 9.00
C ALA A 371 -12.09 1.35 10.11
N GLU A 372 -10.87 1.65 10.55
CA GLU A 372 -10.57 2.64 11.61
C GLU A 372 -11.19 4.03 11.35
N ALA A 373 -11.47 4.37 10.10
CA ALA A 373 -12.16 5.61 9.73
C ALA A 373 -13.59 5.73 10.28
N ALA A 374 -14.23 4.63 10.60
CA ALA A 374 -15.56 4.67 11.19
C ALA A 374 -15.58 5.40 12.55
N ASP A 375 -14.47 5.32 13.29
CA ASP A 375 -14.37 5.92 14.63
C ASP A 375 -14.05 7.43 14.59
N LEU A 376 -13.30 7.89 13.56
CA LEU A 376 -12.75 9.25 13.53
C LEU A 376 -13.60 10.27 12.76
N VAL A 377 -14.38 9.85 11.76
CA VAL A 377 -15.11 10.75 10.85
C VAL A 377 -16.63 10.48 10.85
N GLY A 378 -17.13 9.77 11.85
CA GLY A 378 -18.56 9.59 12.05
C GLY A 378 -19.25 8.79 10.95
N TYR A 379 -18.74 7.62 10.60
CA TYR A 379 -19.36 6.63 9.68
C TYR A 379 -19.63 7.10 8.25
N ALA A 380 -19.47 8.38 7.93
CA ALA A 380 -19.92 8.98 6.68
C ALA A 380 -19.20 8.46 5.42
N LEU A 381 -18.02 7.83 5.58
CA LEU A 381 -17.21 7.31 4.47
C LEU A 381 -16.84 5.83 4.63
N ALA A 382 -17.35 5.15 5.64
CA ALA A 382 -17.08 3.71 5.88
C ALA A 382 -18.20 2.88 5.27
N GLU A 383 -18.03 2.48 4.03
CA GLU A 383 -18.89 1.46 3.41
C GLU A 383 -18.39 0.08 3.82
N ASN A 384 -19.11 -0.61 4.68
CA ASN A 384 -18.82 -1.99 5.05
C ASN A 384 -19.95 -2.91 4.59
N TYR A 385 -19.81 -3.41 3.36
CA TYR A 385 -20.77 -4.31 2.74
C TYR A 385 -20.85 -5.69 3.42
N LEU A 386 -19.90 -6.01 4.31
CA LEU A 386 -19.89 -7.29 5.02
C LEU A 386 -21.10 -7.47 5.93
N PHE A 387 -21.66 -6.36 6.45
CA PHE A 387 -22.82 -6.36 7.34
C PHE A 387 -24.15 -6.12 6.61
N THR A 388 -24.17 -6.08 5.29
CA THR A 388 -25.41 -5.90 4.52
C THR A 388 -26.11 -7.23 4.27
N ARG A 389 -27.40 -7.17 3.96
CA ARG A 389 -28.24 -8.36 3.72
C ARG A 389 -28.03 -8.94 2.32
N GLU A 390 -27.68 -8.11 1.35
CA GLU A 390 -27.36 -8.50 -0.02
C GLU A 390 -25.97 -9.16 -0.04
#